data_a2b9505d4e0e88d497137d99756755fc
#
_entry.id   a2b9505d4e0e88d497137d99756755fc
#
_cell.length_a   1.000
_cell.length_b   1.000
_cell.length_c   1.000
_cell.angle_alpha   90.00
_cell.angle_beta   90.00
_cell.angle_gamma   90.00
#
_symmetry.space_group_name_H-M   'P 1'
#
loop_
_entity.id
_entity.type
_entity.pdbx_description
1 polymer ?
#
loop_
_entity_poly.entity_id
_entity_poly.type
_entity_poly.pdbx_seq_one_letter_code
_entity_poly.pdbx_strand_id
1 'polypeptide(L)'
;ACTLCDMCFMTKCPYVPPHDFDLDFPHLMLRYRTAQKKLNKLPAVPAQLAQIDRNAKIGVMLSSLINWASSIKNTFFRKILELVTGIDVRVKLPTYNSETFTNYFKKNNIPKNSEAPSKDRKVVIYSTCFVNFNKKDTGVAALKVLKKNGVEVQEAYPGCCGMPYLEQADLPKVVEQAKKVSKDLLEWVDKDY
;
A
#
# COMPACT_ATOMS: atom_id res chain seq x y z
N ALA A 1 3.24 -11.96 -16.46
CA ALA A 1 3.31 -10.51 -16.28
C ALA A 1 4.19 -10.19 -15.07
N CYS A 2 5.11 -9.24 -15.20
CA CYS A 2 5.99 -8.80 -14.12
C CYS A 2 5.23 -7.86 -13.17
N THR A 3 5.33 -8.06 -11.85
CA THR A 3 4.74 -7.19 -10.82
C THR A 3 5.74 -6.20 -10.22
N LEU A 4 6.97 -6.13 -10.76
CA LEU A 4 8.06 -5.28 -10.28
C LEU A 4 8.42 -5.52 -8.80
N CYS A 5 8.27 -6.75 -8.31
CA CYS A 5 8.53 -7.09 -6.91
C CYS A 5 9.99 -7.40 -6.58
N ASP A 6 10.90 -7.35 -7.55
CA ASP A 6 12.34 -7.63 -7.46
C ASP A 6 12.74 -9.03 -6.95
N MET A 7 11.79 -9.93 -6.70
CA MET A 7 12.11 -11.26 -6.17
C MET A 7 13.05 -12.07 -7.08
N CYS A 8 12.91 -11.95 -8.40
CA CYS A 8 13.82 -12.59 -9.34
C CYS A 8 15.25 -12.03 -9.24
N PHE A 9 15.39 -10.71 -9.08
CA PHE A 9 16.69 -10.05 -8.91
C PHE A 9 17.35 -10.44 -7.59
N MET A 10 16.59 -10.35 -6.47
CA MET A 10 17.16 -10.52 -5.14
C MET A 10 17.45 -11.97 -4.74
N THR A 11 16.79 -12.98 -5.32
CA THR A 11 16.82 -14.31 -4.71
C THR A 11 17.21 -15.46 -5.66
N LYS A 12 16.89 -15.42 -6.93
CA LYS A 12 16.91 -16.62 -7.77
C LYS A 12 17.55 -16.49 -9.14
N CYS A 13 17.62 -15.31 -9.70
CA CYS A 13 18.12 -15.15 -11.06
C CYS A 13 19.66 -15.31 -11.09
N PRO A 14 20.20 -16.29 -11.81
CA PRO A 14 21.66 -16.48 -11.91
C PRO A 14 22.35 -15.42 -12.78
N TYR A 15 21.60 -14.61 -13.50
CA TYR A 15 22.11 -13.67 -14.50
C TYR A 15 22.18 -12.22 -13.99
N VAL A 16 21.86 -11.99 -12.72
CA VAL A 16 22.05 -10.67 -12.07
C VAL A 16 23.52 -10.46 -11.71
N PRO A 17 23.96 -9.23 -11.40
CA PRO A 17 25.33 -8.99 -10.95
C PRO A 17 25.75 -9.95 -9.82
N PRO A 18 26.97 -10.49 -9.83
CA PRO A 18 28.12 -10.14 -10.71
C PRO A 18 28.22 -10.91 -12.05
N HIS A 19 27.13 -11.47 -12.56
CA HIS A 19 27.13 -12.17 -13.84
C HIS A 19 27.36 -11.19 -15.01
N ASP A 20 28.08 -11.61 -16.07
CA ASP A 20 28.42 -10.78 -17.23
C ASP A 20 27.20 -10.16 -17.95
N PHE A 21 26.04 -10.80 -17.86
CA PHE A 21 24.79 -10.27 -18.44
C PHE A 21 24.22 -9.08 -17.69
N ASP A 22 24.60 -8.88 -16.43
CA ASP A 22 24.13 -7.76 -15.60
C ASP A 22 22.61 -7.50 -15.74
N LEU A 23 21.84 -8.60 -15.66
CA LEU A 23 20.42 -8.57 -16.00
C LEU A 23 19.57 -8.02 -14.86
N ASP A 24 18.90 -6.91 -15.10
CA ASP A 24 17.85 -6.35 -14.24
C ASP A 24 16.49 -6.43 -14.93
N PHE A 25 15.82 -7.57 -14.77
CA PHE A 25 14.54 -7.83 -15.42
C PHE A 25 13.41 -6.90 -14.94
N PRO A 26 13.26 -6.56 -13.64
CA PRO A 26 12.26 -5.61 -13.19
C PRO A 26 12.41 -4.23 -13.82
N HIS A 27 13.62 -3.68 -13.88
CA HIS A 27 13.87 -2.39 -14.54
C HIS A 27 13.65 -2.47 -16.06
N LEU A 28 14.00 -3.58 -16.71
CA LEU A 28 13.68 -3.79 -18.12
C LEU A 28 12.16 -3.73 -18.37
N MET A 29 11.38 -4.39 -17.52
CA MET A 29 9.91 -4.37 -17.62
C MET A 29 9.33 -3.00 -17.34
N LEU A 30 9.90 -2.25 -16.40
CA LEU A 30 9.49 -0.86 -16.15
C LEU A 30 9.76 0.04 -17.35
N ARG A 31 10.94 -0.08 -17.99
CA ARG A 31 11.27 0.65 -19.22
C ARG A 31 10.29 0.31 -20.34
N TYR A 32 9.99 -0.98 -20.54
CA TYR A 32 9.01 -1.41 -21.53
C TYR A 32 7.62 -0.81 -21.27
N ARG A 33 7.11 -0.87 -20.03
CA ARG A 33 5.82 -0.26 -19.65
C ARG A 33 5.82 1.26 -19.86
N THR A 34 6.93 1.92 -19.53
CA THR A 34 7.07 3.36 -19.74
C THR A 34 6.98 3.72 -21.23
N ALA A 35 7.60 2.92 -22.09
CA ALA A 35 7.48 3.08 -23.55
C ALA A 35 6.03 2.85 -24.01
N GLN A 36 5.36 1.80 -23.53
CA GLN A 36 3.95 1.53 -23.86
C GLN A 36 3.03 2.66 -23.38
N LYS A 37 3.28 3.23 -22.21
CA LYS A 37 2.52 4.38 -21.70
C LYS A 37 2.68 5.60 -22.59
N LYS A 38 3.90 5.93 -23.02
CA LYS A 38 4.15 7.04 -23.96
C LYS A 38 3.44 6.85 -25.30
N LEU A 39 3.22 5.61 -25.72
CA LEU A 39 2.48 5.26 -26.93
C LEU A 39 0.96 5.15 -26.72
N ASN A 40 0.45 5.48 -25.52
CA ASN A 40 -0.96 5.32 -25.14
C ASN A 40 -1.52 3.90 -25.31
N LYS A 41 -0.67 2.88 -25.13
CA LYS A 41 -1.04 1.46 -25.28
C LYS A 41 -1.39 0.76 -23.97
N LEU A 42 -1.27 1.46 -22.82
CA LEU A 42 -1.67 0.89 -21.53
C LEU A 42 -3.19 1.03 -21.32
N PRO A 43 -3.84 0.00 -20.77
CA PRO A 43 -5.27 0.04 -20.48
C PRO A 43 -5.60 1.08 -19.40
N ALA A 44 -6.74 1.75 -19.53
CA ALA A 44 -7.16 2.81 -18.61
C ALA A 44 -7.62 2.29 -17.23
N VAL A 45 -8.21 1.10 -17.17
CA VAL A 45 -8.77 0.54 -15.92
C VAL A 45 -7.70 0.37 -14.84
N PRO A 46 -6.55 -0.29 -15.09
CA PRO A 46 -5.48 -0.38 -14.11
C PRO A 46 -4.97 0.99 -13.62
N ALA A 47 -4.92 1.99 -14.51
CA ALA A 47 -4.52 3.35 -14.15
C ALA A 47 -5.52 4.02 -13.19
N GLN A 48 -6.83 3.75 -13.34
CA GLN A 48 -7.85 4.22 -12.41
C GLN A 48 -7.79 3.48 -11.08
N LEU A 49 -7.54 2.17 -11.09
CA LEU A 49 -7.37 1.37 -9.88
C LEU A 49 -6.13 1.78 -9.07
N ALA A 50 -5.07 2.25 -9.73
CA ALA A 50 -3.85 2.74 -9.08
C ALA A 50 -4.05 4.00 -8.22
N GLN A 51 -5.18 4.71 -8.36
CA GLN A 51 -5.51 5.88 -7.53
C GLN A 51 -6.04 5.47 -6.15
N ILE A 52 -5.17 4.80 -5.37
CA ILE A 52 -5.55 4.12 -4.13
C ILE A 52 -6.18 5.08 -3.13
N ASP A 53 -5.58 6.24 -2.86
CA ASP A 53 -6.08 7.18 -1.84
C ASP A 53 -7.49 7.70 -2.16
N ARG A 54 -7.76 7.99 -3.44
CA ARG A 54 -9.09 8.39 -3.90
C ARG A 54 -10.10 7.25 -3.74
N ASN A 55 -9.73 6.07 -4.24
CA ASN A 55 -10.62 4.90 -4.25
C ASN A 55 -10.89 4.40 -2.83
N ALA A 56 -9.88 4.45 -1.95
CA ALA A 56 -10.01 4.00 -0.58
C ALA A 56 -10.88 4.93 0.29
N LYS A 57 -10.84 6.25 0.07
CA LYS A 57 -11.76 7.18 0.75
C LYS A 57 -13.21 6.82 0.48
N ILE A 58 -13.55 6.58 -0.80
CA ILE A 58 -14.89 6.13 -1.21
C ILE A 58 -15.16 4.72 -0.64
N GLY A 59 -14.15 3.83 -0.70
CA GLY A 59 -14.23 2.46 -0.22
C GLY A 59 -14.56 2.36 1.28
N VAL A 60 -13.96 3.21 2.10
CA VAL A 60 -14.23 3.26 3.56
C VAL A 60 -15.61 3.84 3.82
N MET A 61 -15.98 4.94 3.15
CA MET A 61 -17.27 5.60 3.32
C MET A 61 -18.45 4.67 2.97
N LEU A 62 -18.31 3.89 1.90
CA LEU A 62 -19.33 2.95 1.42
C LEU A 62 -18.94 1.49 1.66
N SER A 63 -18.18 1.20 2.72
CA SER A 63 -17.55 -0.10 2.95
C SER A 63 -18.53 -1.27 2.95
N SER A 64 -19.69 -1.13 3.61
CA SER A 64 -20.71 -2.17 3.66
C SER A 64 -21.23 -2.52 2.27
N LEU A 65 -21.54 -1.52 1.45
CA LEU A 65 -22.07 -1.70 0.10
C LEU A 65 -21.00 -2.27 -0.84
N ILE A 66 -19.80 -1.70 -0.83
CA ILE A 66 -18.70 -2.13 -1.71
C ILE A 66 -18.25 -3.55 -1.35
N ASN A 67 -18.10 -3.86 -0.05
CA ASN A 67 -17.73 -5.20 0.40
C ASN A 67 -18.80 -6.25 0.04
N TRP A 68 -20.07 -5.88 0.14
CA TRP A 68 -21.17 -6.75 -0.28
C TRP A 68 -21.12 -6.99 -1.80
N ALA A 69 -21.02 -5.92 -2.61
CA ALA A 69 -21.00 -6.03 -4.06
C ALA A 69 -19.75 -6.79 -4.58
N SER A 70 -18.58 -6.58 -3.96
CA SER A 70 -17.32 -7.22 -4.34
C SER A 70 -17.14 -8.64 -3.76
N SER A 71 -18.04 -9.09 -2.90
CA SER A 71 -17.98 -10.43 -2.29
C SER A 71 -18.04 -11.54 -3.35
N ILE A 72 -17.21 -12.59 -3.19
CA ILE A 72 -17.24 -13.79 -4.06
C ILE A 72 -18.63 -14.44 -4.08
N LYS A 73 -19.38 -14.31 -2.99
CA LYS A 73 -20.75 -14.86 -2.89
C LYS A 73 -21.74 -14.12 -3.78
N ASN A 74 -21.45 -12.89 -4.18
CA ASN A 74 -22.32 -12.07 -5.03
C ASN A 74 -21.95 -12.23 -6.51
N THR A 75 -22.33 -13.36 -7.09
CA THR A 75 -21.92 -13.74 -8.44
C THR A 75 -22.39 -12.76 -9.52
N PHE A 76 -23.55 -12.13 -9.34
CA PHE A 76 -24.09 -11.16 -10.29
C PHE A 76 -23.20 -9.92 -10.40
N PHE A 77 -22.94 -9.22 -9.28
CA PHE A 77 -22.06 -8.03 -9.31
C PHE A 77 -20.61 -8.38 -9.64
N ARG A 78 -20.14 -9.58 -9.29
CA ARG A 78 -18.80 -10.05 -9.64
C ARG A 78 -18.64 -10.24 -11.16
N LYS A 79 -19.66 -10.74 -11.88
CA LYS A 79 -19.64 -10.85 -13.35
C LYS A 79 -19.61 -9.45 -14.00
N ILE A 80 -20.40 -8.50 -13.48
CA ILE A 80 -20.34 -7.11 -13.96
C ILE A 80 -18.95 -6.52 -13.73
N LEU A 81 -18.39 -6.71 -12.55
CA LEU A 81 -17.05 -6.23 -12.22
C LEU A 81 -15.99 -6.84 -13.15
N GLU A 82 -16.06 -8.14 -13.42
CA GLU A 82 -15.17 -8.80 -14.38
C GLU A 82 -15.28 -8.21 -15.79
N LEU A 83 -16.50 -7.99 -16.27
CA LEU A 83 -16.73 -7.39 -17.59
C LEU A 83 -16.12 -5.98 -17.70
N VAL A 84 -16.24 -5.17 -16.64
CA VAL A 84 -15.75 -3.79 -16.63
C VAL A 84 -14.27 -3.67 -16.36
N THR A 85 -13.73 -4.49 -15.45
CA THR A 85 -12.36 -4.35 -14.96
C THR A 85 -11.41 -5.42 -15.46
N GLY A 86 -11.91 -6.54 -15.97
CA GLY A 86 -11.12 -7.72 -16.32
C GLY A 86 -10.66 -8.55 -15.11
N ILE A 87 -11.15 -8.26 -13.90
CA ILE A 87 -10.80 -9.01 -12.68
C ILE A 87 -11.70 -10.24 -12.59
N ASP A 88 -11.09 -11.43 -12.70
CA ASP A 88 -11.77 -12.72 -12.63
C ASP A 88 -12.69 -12.83 -11.40
N VAL A 89 -13.88 -13.39 -11.58
CA VAL A 89 -14.91 -13.56 -10.51
C VAL A 89 -14.40 -14.36 -9.31
N ARG A 90 -13.42 -15.25 -9.51
CA ARG A 90 -12.86 -16.14 -8.47
C ARG A 90 -11.86 -15.42 -7.57
N VAL A 91 -11.32 -14.28 -7.98
CA VAL A 91 -10.33 -13.53 -7.21
C VAL A 91 -10.99 -12.89 -5.99
N LYS A 92 -10.50 -13.21 -4.79
CA LYS A 92 -10.92 -12.54 -3.57
C LYS A 92 -10.31 -11.15 -3.49
N LEU A 93 -11.15 -10.13 -3.57
CA LEU A 93 -10.72 -8.74 -3.42
C LEU A 93 -10.54 -8.36 -1.95
N PRO A 94 -9.60 -7.46 -1.64
CA PRO A 94 -9.49 -6.88 -0.30
C PRO A 94 -10.80 -6.16 0.08
N THR A 95 -11.22 -6.35 1.33
CA THR A 95 -12.37 -5.62 1.88
C THR A 95 -11.92 -4.29 2.47
N TYR A 96 -12.78 -3.28 2.42
CA TYR A 96 -12.56 -2.02 3.11
C TYR A 96 -13.04 -2.08 4.55
N ASN A 97 -12.26 -1.52 5.46
CA ASN A 97 -12.72 -1.31 6.83
C ASN A 97 -13.78 -0.19 6.86
N SER A 98 -14.67 -0.22 7.84
CA SER A 98 -15.61 0.88 8.11
C SER A 98 -14.96 2.10 8.74
N GLU A 99 -13.75 1.95 9.28
CA GLU A 99 -12.94 2.96 9.90
C GLU A 99 -11.46 2.76 9.54
N THR A 100 -10.75 3.85 9.25
CA THR A 100 -9.31 3.81 8.96
C THR A 100 -8.49 3.53 10.21
N PHE A 101 -7.26 2.99 10.04
CA PHE A 101 -6.33 2.85 11.17
C PHE A 101 -5.94 4.20 11.77
N THR A 102 -5.76 5.24 10.96
CA THR A 102 -5.51 6.62 11.41
C THR A 102 -6.62 7.12 12.34
N ASN A 103 -7.88 6.88 11.98
CA ASN A 103 -9.01 7.29 12.83
C ASN A 103 -9.07 6.47 14.12
N TYR A 104 -8.82 5.17 14.02
CA TYR A 104 -8.73 4.29 15.18
C TYR A 104 -7.64 4.77 16.15
N PHE A 105 -6.45 5.09 15.64
CA PHE A 105 -5.33 5.59 16.44
C PHE A 105 -5.69 6.87 17.19
N LYS A 106 -6.33 7.83 16.51
CA LYS A 106 -6.76 9.10 17.12
C LYS A 106 -7.81 8.95 18.21
N LYS A 107 -8.72 7.98 18.05
CA LYS A 107 -9.83 7.76 19.01
C LYS A 107 -9.42 6.92 20.21
N ASN A 108 -8.43 6.05 20.07
CA ASN A 108 -8.08 5.05 21.07
C ASN A 108 -6.72 5.35 21.68
N ASN A 109 -6.72 5.88 22.90
CA ASN A 109 -5.51 6.08 23.67
C ASN A 109 -5.12 4.77 24.36
N ILE A 110 -4.27 3.95 23.73
CA ILE A 110 -3.72 2.73 24.32
C ILE A 110 -2.56 3.12 25.24
N PRO A 111 -2.63 2.86 26.54
CA PRO A 111 -1.58 3.21 27.47
C PRO A 111 -0.29 2.42 27.17
N LYS A 112 0.86 3.07 27.34
CA LYS A 112 2.16 2.41 27.28
C LYS A 112 2.55 1.81 28.62
N ASN A 113 3.27 0.70 28.61
CA ASN A 113 3.86 0.13 29.81
C ASN A 113 5.12 0.90 30.20
N SER A 114 5.03 1.69 31.28
CA SER A 114 6.14 2.53 31.75
C SER A 114 7.30 1.77 32.40
N GLU A 115 7.12 0.49 32.71
CA GLU A 115 8.14 -0.37 33.33
C GLU A 115 8.89 -1.25 32.32
N ALA A 116 8.42 -1.26 31.06
CA ALA A 116 9.04 -2.09 30.03
C ALA A 116 10.42 -1.56 29.61
N PRO A 117 11.34 -2.45 29.14
CA PRO A 117 12.71 -2.08 28.81
C PRO A 117 12.83 -1.08 27.65
N SER A 118 11.79 -0.91 26.83
CA SER A 118 11.79 0.03 25.70
C SER A 118 11.02 1.32 25.97
N LYS A 119 10.79 1.69 27.23
CA LYS A 119 9.97 2.85 27.63
C LYS A 119 10.44 4.21 27.08
N ASP A 120 11.75 4.33 26.82
CA ASP A 120 12.38 5.57 26.34
C ASP A 120 12.48 5.64 24.80
N ARG A 121 12.03 4.60 24.11
CA ARG A 121 12.01 4.58 22.63
C ARG A 121 10.78 5.25 22.10
N LYS A 122 10.98 5.97 20.98
CA LYS A 122 9.91 6.61 20.21
C LYS A 122 9.86 5.99 18.79
N VAL A 123 8.68 5.91 18.21
CA VAL A 123 8.50 5.36 16.86
C VAL A 123 7.29 5.98 16.18
N VAL A 124 7.40 6.21 14.88
CA VAL A 124 6.26 6.53 14.01
C VAL A 124 5.88 5.29 13.20
N ILE A 125 4.63 4.90 13.26
CA ILE A 125 4.07 3.88 12.37
C ILE A 125 3.63 4.59 11.08
N TYR A 126 4.37 4.39 9.98
CA TYR A 126 3.83 4.70 8.67
C TYR A 126 2.78 3.63 8.32
N SER A 127 1.52 3.96 8.52
CA SER A 127 0.42 3.10 8.12
C SER A 127 0.30 3.12 6.59
N THR A 128 0.62 2.00 5.96
CA THR A 128 0.46 1.86 4.51
C THR A 128 -1.01 1.96 4.11
N CYS A 129 -1.29 2.24 2.84
CA CYS A 129 -2.67 2.26 2.34
C CYS A 129 -3.43 0.97 2.69
N PHE A 130 -2.77 -0.19 2.61
CA PHE A 130 -3.39 -1.47 2.90
C PHE A 130 -3.75 -1.62 4.38
N VAL A 131 -2.87 -1.25 5.30
CA VAL A 131 -3.16 -1.25 6.74
C VAL A 131 -4.23 -0.22 7.07
N ASN A 132 -4.12 0.98 6.52
CA ASN A 132 -5.03 2.07 6.83
C ASN A 132 -6.47 1.78 6.40
N PHE A 133 -6.67 1.23 5.20
CA PHE A 133 -8.01 1.10 4.62
C PHE A 133 -8.58 -0.32 4.61
N ASN A 134 -7.73 -1.36 4.58
CA ASN A 134 -8.16 -2.74 4.35
C ASN A 134 -7.86 -3.70 5.51
N LYS A 135 -6.75 -3.51 6.22
CA LYS A 135 -6.27 -4.42 7.28
C LYS A 135 -5.91 -3.65 8.56
N LYS A 136 -6.87 -2.87 9.07
CA LYS A 136 -6.72 -2.10 10.31
C LYS A 136 -6.20 -2.94 11.48
N ASP A 137 -6.65 -4.18 11.60
CA ASP A 137 -6.28 -5.06 12.71
C ASP A 137 -4.76 -5.32 12.78
N THR A 138 -4.07 -5.34 11.65
CA THR A 138 -2.60 -5.45 11.61
C THR A 138 -1.93 -4.24 12.26
N GLY A 139 -2.40 -3.03 11.95
CA GLY A 139 -1.90 -1.81 12.58
C GLY A 139 -2.21 -1.76 14.08
N VAL A 140 -3.41 -2.18 14.47
CA VAL A 140 -3.83 -2.27 15.88
C VAL A 140 -2.95 -3.26 16.64
N ALA A 141 -2.63 -4.41 16.05
CA ALA A 141 -1.75 -5.41 16.67
C ALA A 141 -0.33 -4.84 16.87
N ALA A 142 0.23 -4.22 15.84
CA ALA A 142 1.54 -3.56 15.91
C ALA A 142 1.57 -2.48 17.01
N LEU A 143 0.55 -1.62 17.05
CA LEU A 143 0.41 -0.58 18.07
C LEU A 143 0.36 -1.18 19.49
N LYS A 144 -0.43 -2.23 19.70
CA LYS A 144 -0.54 -2.90 21.00
C LYS A 144 0.79 -3.52 21.44
N VAL A 145 1.53 -4.16 20.52
CA VAL A 145 2.85 -4.76 20.81
C VAL A 145 3.84 -3.67 21.21
N LEU A 146 3.94 -2.59 20.45
CA LEU A 146 4.84 -1.48 20.76
C LEU A 146 4.50 -0.82 22.11
N LYS A 147 3.23 -0.51 22.35
CA LYS A 147 2.77 0.06 23.64
C LYS A 147 3.04 -0.87 24.83
N LYS A 148 2.84 -2.19 24.65
CA LYS A 148 3.14 -3.17 25.71
C LYS A 148 4.64 -3.22 26.02
N ASN A 149 5.50 -2.99 25.02
CA ASN A 149 6.95 -2.87 25.22
C ASN A 149 7.40 -1.48 25.70
N GLY A 150 6.47 -0.58 26.01
CA GLY A 150 6.75 0.74 26.58
C GLY A 150 7.11 1.81 25.56
N VAL A 151 7.05 1.51 24.27
CA VAL A 151 7.42 2.46 23.21
C VAL A 151 6.38 3.58 23.09
N GLU A 152 6.85 4.81 22.95
CA GLU A 152 6.02 5.94 22.57
C GLU A 152 5.75 5.86 21.06
N VAL A 153 4.48 5.79 20.70
CA VAL A 153 4.06 5.55 19.30
C VAL A 153 3.24 6.69 18.78
N GLN A 154 3.62 7.16 17.61
CA GLN A 154 2.82 8.05 16.76
C GLN A 154 2.41 7.34 15.48
N GLU A 155 1.47 7.91 14.75
CA GLU A 155 1.00 7.37 13.47
C GLU A 155 1.04 8.45 12.41
N ALA A 156 1.51 8.09 11.22
CA ALA A 156 1.53 8.96 10.05
C ALA A 156 0.97 8.24 8.83
N TYR A 157 0.06 8.90 8.14
CA TYR A 157 -0.39 8.50 6.80
C TYR A 157 -0.43 9.72 5.87
N PRO A 158 0.71 10.14 5.33
CA PRO A 158 0.75 11.24 4.35
C PRO A 158 0.12 10.87 3.00
N GLY A 159 0.03 9.58 2.70
CA GLY A 159 -0.53 9.04 1.47
C GLY A 159 0.06 7.69 1.08
N CYS A 160 -0.34 7.17 -0.08
CA CYS A 160 0.22 5.95 -0.66
C CYS A 160 1.70 6.13 -1.00
N CYS A 161 2.51 5.07 -0.85
CA CYS A 161 3.94 5.08 -1.19
C CYS A 161 4.23 5.26 -2.70
N GLY A 162 3.23 5.09 -3.57
CA GLY A 162 3.37 5.23 -5.01
C GLY A 162 3.57 3.93 -5.79
N MET A 163 3.68 2.79 -5.12
CA MET A 163 3.89 1.49 -5.80
C MET A 163 2.84 1.19 -6.89
N PRO A 164 1.53 1.42 -6.70
CA PRO A 164 0.53 1.23 -7.76
C PRO A 164 0.77 2.11 -8.99
N TYR A 165 1.29 3.31 -8.82
CA TYR A 165 1.69 4.19 -9.93
C TYR A 165 2.94 3.66 -10.64
N LEU A 166 3.91 3.10 -9.89
CA LEU A 166 5.09 2.46 -10.46
C LEU A 166 4.70 1.30 -11.37
N GLU A 167 3.79 0.44 -10.92
CA GLU A 167 3.26 -0.67 -11.71
C GLU A 167 2.57 -0.21 -13.01
N GLN A 168 2.01 0.99 -13.02
CA GLN A 168 1.43 1.63 -14.22
C GLN A 168 2.42 2.50 -14.99
N ALA A 169 3.71 2.46 -14.64
CA ALA A 169 4.77 3.30 -15.21
C ALA A 169 4.44 4.81 -15.18
N ASP A 170 3.69 5.26 -14.14
CA ASP A 170 3.40 6.67 -13.90
C ASP A 170 4.49 7.31 -13.05
N LEU A 171 5.70 7.37 -13.60
CA LEU A 171 6.89 7.84 -12.90
C LEU A 171 6.73 9.26 -12.29
N PRO A 172 6.09 10.24 -12.97
CA PRO A 172 5.85 11.54 -12.36
C PRO A 172 5.07 11.45 -11.05
N LYS A 173 4.00 10.63 -11.01
CA LYS A 173 3.22 10.42 -9.77
C LYS A 173 3.99 9.64 -8.71
N VAL A 174 4.85 8.71 -9.10
CA VAL A 174 5.74 8.01 -8.15
C VAL A 174 6.64 9.03 -7.44
N VAL A 175 7.29 9.92 -8.20
CA VAL A 175 8.16 10.96 -7.64
C VAL A 175 7.39 11.93 -6.74
N GLU A 176 6.18 12.33 -7.14
CA GLU A 176 5.30 13.17 -6.32
C GLU A 176 4.98 12.52 -4.97
N GLN A 177 4.55 11.24 -5.00
CA GLN A 177 4.23 10.50 -3.77
C GLN A 177 5.47 10.28 -2.90
N ALA A 178 6.61 9.92 -3.48
CA ALA A 178 7.86 9.75 -2.75
C ALA A 178 8.27 11.04 -2.03
N LYS A 179 8.25 12.19 -2.72
CA LYS A 179 8.55 13.49 -2.12
C LYS A 179 7.60 13.83 -0.98
N LYS A 180 6.30 13.61 -1.17
CA LYS A 180 5.29 13.88 -0.16
C LYS A 180 5.49 13.03 1.09
N VAL A 181 5.67 11.72 0.92
CA VAL A 181 5.86 10.78 2.04
C VAL A 181 7.18 11.07 2.77
N SER A 182 8.28 11.28 2.02
CA SER A 182 9.58 11.59 2.63
C SER A 182 9.55 12.88 3.44
N LYS A 183 8.91 13.93 2.91
CA LYS A 183 8.80 15.21 3.62
C LYS A 183 8.07 15.05 4.95
N ASP A 184 6.93 14.38 4.95
CA ASP A 184 6.12 14.17 6.15
C ASP A 184 6.85 13.31 7.20
N LEU A 185 7.54 12.25 6.75
CA LEU A 185 8.29 11.37 7.65
C LEU A 185 9.54 12.05 8.22
N LEU A 186 10.22 12.92 7.45
CA LEU A 186 11.35 13.71 7.95
C LEU A 186 10.95 14.62 9.11
N GLU A 187 9.75 15.22 9.07
CA GLU A 187 9.25 16.04 10.19
C GLU A 187 9.14 15.25 11.52
N TRP A 188 8.94 13.93 11.44
CA TRP A 188 8.94 13.08 12.64
C TRP A 188 10.36 12.72 13.08
N VAL A 189 11.27 12.46 12.14
CA VAL A 189 12.69 12.22 12.44
C VAL A 189 13.29 13.44 13.14
N ASP A 190 12.97 14.66 12.67
CA ASP A 190 13.43 15.91 13.29
C ASP A 190 12.87 16.12 14.72
N LYS A 191 11.83 15.39 15.10
CA LYS A 191 11.24 15.37 16.45
C LYS A 191 11.72 14.16 17.29
N ASP A 192 12.80 13.50 16.88
CA ASP A 192 13.37 12.32 17.55
C ASP A 192 12.44 11.10 17.61
N TYR A 193 11.58 10.90 16.60
CA TYR A 193 10.78 9.69 16.42
C TYR A 193 11.37 8.71 15.43
#